data_abba56bdea57f793a665a12a6cc09f75
#
_entry.id   abba56bdea57f793a665a12a6cc09f75
#
_cell.length_a   1.000
_cell.length_b   1.000
_cell.length_c   1.000
_cell.angle_alpha   90.00
_cell.angle_beta   90.00
_cell.angle_gamma   90.00
#
_symmetry.space_group_name_H-M   'P 1'
#
loop_
_entity.id
_entity.type
_entity.pdbx_description
1 polymer ?
#
loop_
_entity_poly.entity_id
_entity_poly.type
_entity_poly.pdbx_seq_one_letter_code
_entity_poly.pdbx_strand_id
1 'polypeptide(L)'
;TRVLSAANAWLYAQSQQSPLRYEQDKGYVCTFSALVIKATTAHLFHAGDTRIYRLQGQALEQLTHDHRLWVSEQKSYLSRALGVEAHIEFDYQALPLKSGDIFILATDGVYEHSDAEFIISSINAHPDDLDQAAKVIVTQAFERGSPDNLSLQIIRIESLPQQESSALQQQIEQLPLPPLLDAGADFDGYRILREIHASHRSHVYLALDSATQTQVVLKTPSIDQQDDPAYLERFLMEEWVARRLNSVHLLKAAIQSRPRNYLYSVTEFIEGQTLKQWLIDNPRPDLEKVRSIIEQIAKGLRALHRMEILHQDIRPDNIMIDATGTVKIIDFGSASVAGILEAAISLEQEALLGTAMYSAPEYFLGEVGSRCSDLYALGVLTYHMLSGRFPYGTQVAQAKTL
;
A
#
# COMPACT_ATOMS: atom_id res chain seq x y z
N THR A 1 -6.11 -12.51 0.19
CA THR A 1 -7.09 -13.55 -0.22
C THR A 1 -6.47 -14.67 -1.05
N ARG A 2 -5.67 -14.42 -2.11
CA ARG A 2 -5.09 -15.49 -2.97
C ARG A 2 -4.32 -16.57 -2.20
N VAL A 3 -3.51 -16.19 -1.21
CA VAL A 3 -2.75 -17.15 -0.39
C VAL A 3 -3.69 -18.02 0.43
N LEU A 4 -4.71 -17.42 1.03
CA LEU A 4 -5.72 -18.14 1.82
C LEU A 4 -6.56 -19.06 0.95
N SER A 5 -6.94 -18.63 -0.26
CA SER A 5 -7.65 -19.51 -1.21
C SER A 5 -6.78 -20.70 -1.64
N ALA A 6 -5.48 -20.51 -1.86
CA ALA A 6 -4.57 -21.62 -2.17
C ALA A 6 -4.39 -22.56 -0.99
N ALA A 7 -4.26 -22.04 0.24
CA ALA A 7 -4.19 -22.86 1.46
C ALA A 7 -5.48 -23.67 1.66
N ASN A 8 -6.65 -23.05 1.46
CA ASN A 8 -7.94 -23.72 1.52
C ASN A 8 -8.04 -24.86 0.49
N ALA A 9 -7.69 -24.58 -0.77
CA ALA A 9 -7.75 -25.61 -1.81
C ALA A 9 -6.83 -26.80 -1.50
N TRP A 10 -5.66 -26.54 -0.93
CA TRP A 10 -4.76 -27.62 -0.49
C TRP A 10 -5.35 -28.42 0.67
N LEU A 11 -5.84 -27.77 1.73
CA LEU A 11 -6.48 -28.43 2.88
C LEU A 11 -7.68 -29.26 2.44
N TYR A 12 -8.55 -28.71 1.60
CA TYR A 12 -9.69 -29.41 1.04
C TYR A 12 -9.29 -30.65 0.25
N ALA A 13 -8.27 -30.55 -0.61
CA ALA A 13 -7.76 -31.69 -1.36
C ALA A 13 -7.21 -32.79 -0.43
N GLN A 14 -6.52 -32.42 0.66
CA GLN A 14 -6.05 -33.36 1.67
C GLN A 14 -7.22 -34.01 2.40
N SER A 15 -8.25 -33.26 2.77
CA SER A 15 -9.46 -33.79 3.41
C SER A 15 -10.16 -34.80 2.52
N GLN A 16 -10.28 -34.56 1.22
CA GLN A 16 -10.91 -35.49 0.25
C GLN A 16 -10.11 -36.79 0.06
N GLN A 17 -8.80 -36.77 0.25
CA GLN A 17 -7.93 -37.94 0.17
C GLN A 17 -7.83 -38.70 1.49
N SER A 18 -8.34 -38.13 2.59
CA SER A 18 -8.33 -38.75 3.93
C SER A 18 -9.39 -39.85 4.07
N PRO A 19 -9.15 -40.87 4.89
CA PRO A 19 -10.18 -41.80 5.32
C PRO A 19 -11.38 -41.14 6.00
N LEU A 20 -11.17 -39.94 6.55
CA LEU A 20 -12.17 -39.15 7.27
C LEU A 20 -13.00 -38.19 6.34
N ARG A 21 -12.91 -38.38 5.03
CA ARG A 21 -13.60 -37.50 4.02
C ARG A 21 -15.11 -37.35 4.19
N TYR A 22 -15.74 -38.23 4.90
CA TYR A 22 -17.20 -38.20 5.18
C TYR A 22 -17.55 -37.59 6.55
N GLU A 23 -16.52 -37.28 7.37
CA GLU A 23 -16.68 -36.65 8.67
C GLU A 23 -16.19 -35.22 8.58
N GLN A 24 -17.11 -34.27 8.39
CA GLN A 24 -16.82 -32.85 8.13
C GLN A 24 -15.99 -32.18 9.24
N ASP A 25 -16.08 -32.67 10.47
CA ASP A 25 -15.36 -32.14 11.63
C ASP A 25 -14.01 -32.84 11.89
N LYS A 26 -13.70 -33.87 11.11
CA LYS A 26 -12.48 -34.65 11.30
C LYS A 26 -11.72 -34.73 9.99
N GLY A 27 -10.73 -33.92 9.84
CA GLY A 27 -9.92 -33.87 8.64
C GLY A 27 -8.92 -32.72 8.69
N TYR A 28 -8.51 -32.27 7.53
CA TYR A 28 -7.65 -31.11 7.42
C TYR A 28 -8.51 -29.83 7.43
N VAL A 29 -9.17 -29.59 8.56
CA VAL A 29 -10.08 -28.46 8.77
C VAL A 29 -9.53 -27.61 9.90
N CYS A 30 -9.51 -26.28 9.72
CA CYS A 30 -9.16 -25.35 10.78
C CYS A 30 -9.89 -24.02 10.60
N THR A 31 -10.17 -23.38 11.74
CA THR A 31 -10.63 -21.98 11.76
C THR A 31 -9.51 -21.04 11.39
N PHE A 32 -9.85 -19.87 10.94
CA PHE A 32 -8.88 -18.84 10.60
C PHE A 32 -9.42 -17.46 11.02
N SER A 33 -8.66 -16.78 11.87
CA SER A 33 -8.90 -15.40 12.23
C SER A 33 -7.58 -14.64 12.20
N ALA A 34 -7.56 -13.51 11.49
CA ALA A 34 -6.37 -12.69 11.38
C ALA A 34 -6.71 -11.22 11.56
N LEU A 35 -5.90 -10.54 12.35
CA LEU A 35 -5.88 -9.10 12.51
C LEU A 35 -4.62 -8.56 11.84
N VAL A 36 -4.80 -7.79 10.77
CA VAL A 36 -3.70 -7.14 10.04
C VAL A 36 -3.78 -5.64 10.32
N ILE A 37 -2.75 -5.12 10.94
CA ILE A 37 -2.65 -3.68 11.25
C ILE A 37 -1.86 -3.00 10.13
N LYS A 38 -2.46 -1.98 9.52
CA LYS A 38 -1.88 -1.23 8.44
C LYS A 38 -2.14 0.25 8.64
N ALA A 39 -1.08 1.03 8.81
CA ALA A 39 -1.15 2.44 9.17
C ALA A 39 -2.10 2.67 10.37
N THR A 40 -3.23 3.33 10.15
CA THR A 40 -4.25 3.65 11.16
C THR A 40 -5.50 2.77 11.07
N THR A 41 -5.42 1.64 10.34
CA THR A 41 -6.56 0.75 10.09
C THR A 41 -6.24 -0.69 10.49
N ALA A 42 -7.18 -1.31 11.18
CA ALA A 42 -7.20 -2.74 11.44
C ALA A 42 -8.05 -3.44 10.38
N HIS A 43 -7.50 -4.45 9.74
CA HIS A 43 -8.18 -5.31 8.77
C HIS A 43 -8.36 -6.70 9.39
N LEU A 44 -9.60 -7.11 9.53
CA LEU A 44 -9.98 -8.40 10.09
C LEU A 44 -10.40 -9.35 8.96
N PHE A 45 -9.88 -10.56 9.00
CA PHE A 45 -10.28 -11.66 8.12
C PHE A 45 -10.70 -12.82 9.00
N HIS A 46 -11.85 -13.42 8.72
CA HIS A 46 -12.41 -14.44 9.58
C HIS A 46 -13.11 -15.55 8.81
N ALA A 47 -12.86 -16.80 9.23
CA ALA A 47 -13.62 -17.98 8.85
C ALA A 47 -13.53 -19.01 9.98
N GLY A 48 -14.66 -19.36 10.60
CA GLY A 48 -14.74 -20.29 11.72
C GLY A 48 -15.45 -19.67 12.92
N ASP A 49 -15.02 -20.05 14.11
CA ASP A 49 -15.58 -19.64 15.40
C ASP A 49 -14.55 -19.08 16.38
N THR A 50 -13.30 -18.93 15.96
CA THR A 50 -12.31 -18.15 16.73
C THR A 50 -12.72 -16.69 16.74
N ARG A 51 -12.83 -16.08 17.91
CA ARG A 51 -13.34 -14.70 18.04
C ARG A 51 -12.26 -13.67 18.14
N ILE A 52 -12.52 -12.52 17.53
CA ILE A 52 -11.74 -11.28 17.73
C ILE A 52 -12.63 -10.30 18.48
N TYR A 53 -12.11 -9.80 19.59
CA TYR A 53 -12.76 -8.76 20.39
C TYR A 53 -11.94 -7.48 20.34
N ARG A 54 -12.61 -6.35 20.56
CA ARG A 54 -12.00 -5.04 20.84
C ARG A 54 -12.44 -4.58 22.24
N LEU A 55 -11.48 -4.25 23.08
CA LEU A 55 -11.75 -3.65 24.38
C LEU A 55 -11.82 -2.13 24.23
N GLN A 56 -12.97 -1.54 24.59
CA GLN A 56 -13.19 -0.10 24.63
C GLN A 56 -13.65 0.29 26.03
N GLY A 57 -12.74 0.85 26.84
CA GLY A 57 -13.01 1.17 28.23
C GLY A 57 -13.35 -0.08 29.03
N GLN A 58 -14.63 -0.25 29.40
CA GLN A 58 -15.15 -1.40 30.16
C GLN A 58 -16.05 -2.32 29.28
N ALA A 59 -16.07 -2.12 27.99
CA ALA A 59 -16.87 -2.93 27.07
C ALA A 59 -15.97 -3.80 26.20
N LEU A 60 -16.28 -5.10 26.14
CA LEU A 60 -15.65 -6.06 25.23
C LEU A 60 -16.59 -6.29 24.06
N GLU A 61 -16.27 -5.68 22.93
CA GLU A 61 -17.03 -5.79 21.68
C GLU A 61 -16.53 -6.97 20.86
N GLN A 62 -17.41 -7.90 20.52
CA GLN A 62 -17.08 -8.98 19.59
C GLN A 62 -17.17 -8.46 18.15
N LEU A 63 -16.07 -8.57 17.39
CA LEU A 63 -15.95 -8.07 16.03
C LEU A 63 -16.22 -9.15 14.96
N THR A 64 -16.11 -10.43 15.31
CA THR A 64 -16.33 -11.56 14.41
C THR A 64 -17.64 -12.25 14.72
N HIS A 65 -18.26 -12.88 13.71
CA HIS A 65 -19.45 -13.70 13.88
C HIS A 65 -19.08 -15.18 13.74
N ASP A 66 -19.53 -16.00 14.70
CA ASP A 66 -19.22 -17.42 14.68
C ASP A 66 -19.88 -18.12 13.49
N HIS A 67 -19.13 -18.86 12.71
CA HIS A 67 -19.61 -19.71 11.63
C HIS A 67 -19.96 -21.10 12.16
N ARG A 68 -20.98 -21.17 13.03
CA ARG A 68 -21.49 -22.42 13.61
C ARG A 68 -22.95 -22.66 13.21
N LEU A 69 -23.27 -23.92 12.87
CA LEU A 69 -24.62 -24.41 12.69
C LEU A 69 -24.97 -25.29 13.88
N TRP A 70 -25.98 -24.89 14.64
CA TRP A 70 -26.49 -25.70 15.75
C TRP A 70 -27.51 -26.70 15.23
N VAL A 71 -27.24 -28.00 15.42
CA VAL A 71 -28.14 -29.10 15.08
C VAL A 71 -28.96 -29.56 16.30
N SER A 72 -28.44 -29.36 17.50
CA SER A 72 -29.12 -29.54 18.79
C SER A 72 -28.47 -28.64 19.85
N GLU A 73 -29.06 -28.56 21.05
CA GLU A 73 -28.51 -27.78 22.17
C GLU A 73 -27.08 -28.19 22.57
N GLN A 74 -26.65 -29.40 22.19
CA GLN A 74 -25.34 -29.93 22.57
C GLN A 74 -24.42 -30.23 21.39
N LYS A 75 -24.87 -29.97 20.14
CA LYS A 75 -24.09 -30.31 18.95
C LYS A 75 -24.14 -29.23 17.90
N SER A 76 -23.01 -28.64 17.64
CA SER A 76 -22.79 -27.67 16.57
C SER A 76 -21.71 -28.17 15.60
N TYR A 77 -21.76 -27.66 14.37
CA TYR A 77 -20.75 -27.91 13.35
C TYR A 77 -20.27 -26.57 12.78
N LEU A 78 -19.02 -26.51 12.38
CA LEU A 78 -18.50 -25.36 11.64
C LEU A 78 -19.19 -25.28 10.27
N SER A 79 -19.92 -24.22 10.04
CA SER A 79 -20.53 -23.93 8.73
C SER A 79 -19.52 -23.39 7.73
N ARG A 80 -18.40 -22.81 8.20
CA ARG A 80 -17.34 -22.26 7.38
C ARG A 80 -16.01 -22.35 8.11
N ALA A 81 -15.02 -23.02 7.50
CA ALA A 81 -13.65 -23.10 7.96
C ALA A 81 -12.74 -23.49 6.79
N LEU A 82 -11.44 -23.29 6.92
CA LEU A 82 -10.48 -23.75 5.91
C LEU A 82 -10.56 -25.27 5.78
N GLY A 83 -10.62 -25.78 4.55
CA GLY A 83 -10.63 -27.21 4.23
C GLY A 83 -12.00 -27.88 4.27
N VAL A 84 -13.07 -27.18 4.64
CA VAL A 84 -14.46 -27.69 4.63
C VAL A 84 -15.02 -27.74 3.21
N GLU A 85 -14.86 -26.67 2.45
CA GLU A 85 -15.37 -26.54 1.10
C GLU A 85 -14.26 -26.18 0.10
N ALA A 86 -14.47 -26.49 -1.19
CA ALA A 86 -13.51 -26.21 -2.24
C ALA A 86 -13.24 -24.70 -2.39
N HIS A 87 -14.27 -23.88 -2.18
CA HIS A 87 -14.22 -22.42 -2.19
C HIS A 87 -14.63 -21.89 -0.82
N ILE A 88 -13.81 -21.00 -0.28
CA ILE A 88 -14.09 -20.38 1.01
C ILE A 88 -14.27 -18.87 0.83
N GLU A 89 -15.29 -18.32 1.47
CA GLU A 89 -15.51 -16.91 1.64
C GLU A 89 -15.07 -16.49 3.04
N PHE A 90 -14.25 -15.44 3.11
CA PHE A 90 -13.82 -14.85 4.38
C PHE A 90 -14.68 -13.63 4.69
N ASP A 91 -15.14 -13.54 5.93
CA ASP A 91 -15.67 -12.29 6.44
C ASP A 91 -14.51 -11.29 6.52
N TYR A 92 -14.76 -10.09 6.04
CA TYR A 92 -13.79 -9.00 6.06
C TYR A 92 -14.41 -7.75 6.68
N GLN A 93 -13.64 -7.14 7.60
CA GLN A 93 -14.01 -5.88 8.22
C GLN A 93 -12.78 -4.99 8.34
N ALA A 94 -12.94 -3.69 8.10
CA ALA A 94 -11.91 -2.69 8.33
C ALA A 94 -12.39 -1.71 9.41
N LEU A 95 -11.52 -1.39 10.37
CA LEU A 95 -11.82 -0.52 11.51
C LEU A 95 -10.71 0.52 11.67
N PRO A 96 -11.06 1.80 11.93
CA PRO A 96 -10.07 2.79 12.31
C PRO A 96 -9.50 2.46 13.70
N LEU A 97 -8.18 2.58 13.81
CA LEU A 97 -7.44 2.38 15.06
C LEU A 97 -7.31 3.67 15.86
N LYS A 98 -7.24 3.53 17.18
CA LYS A 98 -6.82 4.57 18.11
C LYS A 98 -5.67 4.07 18.95
N SER A 99 -4.78 4.96 19.37
CA SER A 99 -3.78 4.63 20.39
C SER A 99 -4.48 4.20 21.68
N GLY A 100 -4.00 3.12 22.28
CA GLY A 100 -4.62 2.48 23.44
C GLY A 100 -5.67 1.41 23.11
N ASP A 101 -6.06 1.21 21.83
CA ASP A 101 -6.96 0.11 21.47
C ASP A 101 -6.34 -1.25 21.84
N ILE A 102 -7.16 -2.13 22.41
CA ILE A 102 -6.75 -3.49 22.74
C ILE A 102 -7.63 -4.47 21.99
N PHE A 103 -6.99 -5.40 21.28
CA PHE A 103 -7.65 -6.51 20.60
C PHE A 103 -7.32 -7.82 21.28
N ILE A 104 -8.31 -8.72 21.36
CA ILE A 104 -8.17 -10.04 21.94
C ILE A 104 -8.64 -11.06 20.90
N LEU A 105 -7.77 -12.02 20.58
CA LEU A 105 -8.11 -13.17 19.75
C LEU A 105 -8.17 -14.39 20.64
N ALA A 106 -9.29 -15.12 20.63
CA ALA A 106 -9.53 -16.24 21.53
C ALA A 106 -10.19 -17.41 20.81
N THR A 107 -9.73 -18.62 21.10
CA THR A 107 -10.42 -19.87 20.72
C THR A 107 -11.60 -20.15 21.64
N ASP A 108 -12.52 -20.99 21.19
CA ASP A 108 -13.74 -21.36 21.94
C ASP A 108 -13.44 -21.95 23.30
N GLY A 109 -12.39 -22.76 23.45
CA GLY A 109 -11.94 -23.26 24.74
C GLY A 109 -11.68 -22.16 25.78
N VAL A 110 -11.31 -20.95 25.33
CA VAL A 110 -11.13 -19.80 26.24
C VAL A 110 -12.43 -19.05 26.48
N TYR A 111 -13.10 -18.58 25.42
CA TYR A 111 -14.23 -17.66 25.59
C TYR A 111 -15.52 -18.35 26.09
N GLU A 112 -15.66 -19.67 25.94
CA GLU A 112 -16.77 -20.43 26.53
C GLU A 112 -16.59 -20.63 28.05
N HIS A 113 -15.36 -20.49 28.57
CA HIS A 113 -15.03 -20.71 29.98
C HIS A 113 -14.54 -19.45 30.71
N SER A 114 -14.42 -18.33 30.02
CA SER A 114 -14.03 -17.04 30.61
C SER A 114 -15.03 -15.95 30.22
N ASP A 115 -15.67 -15.36 31.22
CA ASP A 115 -16.62 -14.28 30.99
C ASP A 115 -15.92 -12.93 30.67
N ALA A 116 -16.66 -12.02 30.06
CA ALA A 116 -16.14 -10.73 29.62
C ALA A 116 -15.61 -9.88 30.80
N GLU A 117 -16.25 -9.92 31.94
CA GLU A 117 -15.82 -9.15 33.15
C GLU A 117 -14.46 -9.63 33.62
N PHE A 118 -14.24 -10.95 33.65
CA PHE A 118 -12.96 -11.50 34.05
C PHE A 118 -11.84 -11.17 33.05
N ILE A 119 -12.12 -11.26 31.77
CA ILE A 119 -11.15 -10.87 30.71
C ILE A 119 -10.75 -9.40 30.90
N ILE A 120 -11.73 -8.50 31.06
CA ILE A 120 -11.50 -7.07 31.24
C ILE A 120 -10.70 -6.79 32.53
N SER A 121 -11.12 -7.41 33.65
CA SER A 121 -10.44 -7.22 34.92
C SER A 121 -9.00 -7.72 34.93
N SER A 122 -8.74 -8.85 34.25
CA SER A 122 -7.39 -9.41 34.12
C SER A 122 -6.47 -8.51 33.32
N ILE A 123 -6.96 -7.93 32.22
CA ILE A 123 -6.19 -6.97 31.41
C ILE A 123 -5.90 -5.69 32.19
N ASN A 124 -6.89 -5.18 32.94
CA ASN A 124 -6.75 -3.98 33.74
C ASN A 124 -5.82 -4.18 34.95
N ALA A 125 -5.76 -5.39 35.50
CA ALA A 125 -4.85 -5.73 36.60
C ALA A 125 -3.38 -5.84 36.15
N HIS A 126 -3.13 -6.06 34.86
CA HIS A 126 -1.78 -6.23 34.30
C HIS A 126 -1.55 -5.27 33.12
N PRO A 127 -1.65 -3.95 33.33
CA PRO A 127 -1.62 -2.98 32.22
C PRO A 127 -0.27 -2.96 31.50
N ASP A 128 0.82 -3.30 32.16
CA ASP A 128 2.18 -3.29 31.60
C ASP A 128 2.69 -4.69 31.21
N ASP A 129 1.91 -5.75 31.50
CA ASP A 129 2.26 -7.15 31.20
C ASP A 129 1.06 -7.92 30.65
N LEU A 130 0.80 -7.76 29.36
CA LEU A 130 -0.29 -8.45 28.69
C LEU A 130 -0.08 -9.97 28.57
N ASP A 131 1.18 -10.44 28.63
CA ASP A 131 1.48 -11.87 28.68
C ASP A 131 1.00 -12.48 29.99
N GLN A 132 1.16 -11.78 31.11
CA GLN A 132 0.63 -12.23 32.39
C GLN A 132 -0.91 -12.18 32.41
N ALA A 133 -1.54 -11.16 31.84
CA ALA A 133 -2.99 -11.11 31.68
C ALA A 133 -3.50 -12.33 30.87
N ALA A 134 -2.86 -12.62 29.75
CA ALA A 134 -3.21 -13.78 28.92
C ALA A 134 -3.08 -15.11 29.67
N LYS A 135 -1.99 -15.30 30.42
CA LYS A 135 -1.78 -16.50 31.25
C LYS A 135 -2.86 -16.67 32.30
N VAL A 136 -3.24 -15.62 33.01
CA VAL A 136 -4.30 -15.63 34.02
C VAL A 136 -5.64 -16.05 33.41
N ILE A 137 -5.99 -15.49 32.23
CA ILE A 137 -7.25 -15.82 31.55
C ILE A 137 -7.26 -17.29 31.08
N VAL A 138 -6.18 -17.76 30.46
CA VAL A 138 -6.07 -19.14 29.98
C VAL A 138 -6.07 -20.13 31.15
N THR A 139 -5.37 -19.80 32.24
CA THR A 139 -5.36 -20.68 33.45
C THR A 139 -6.75 -20.80 34.05
N GLN A 140 -7.51 -19.71 34.17
CA GLN A 140 -8.88 -19.76 34.66
C GLN A 140 -9.79 -20.62 33.78
N ALA A 141 -9.68 -20.48 32.43
CA ALA A 141 -10.46 -21.29 31.50
C ALA A 141 -10.16 -22.80 31.71
N PHE A 142 -8.89 -23.14 31.91
CA PHE A 142 -8.47 -24.52 32.22
C PHE A 142 -9.04 -24.99 33.56
N GLU A 143 -8.93 -24.19 34.62
CA GLU A 143 -9.46 -24.52 35.96
C GLU A 143 -10.99 -24.64 35.99
N ARG A 144 -11.68 -23.94 35.11
CA ARG A 144 -13.13 -24.08 34.88
C ARG A 144 -13.51 -25.32 34.07
N GLY A 145 -12.54 -26.14 33.71
CA GLY A 145 -12.74 -27.43 33.07
C GLY A 145 -12.92 -27.41 31.57
N SER A 146 -12.34 -26.43 30.90
CA SER A 146 -12.33 -26.42 29.43
C SER A 146 -11.68 -27.70 28.88
N PRO A 147 -12.37 -28.45 28.00
CA PRO A 147 -11.86 -29.69 27.42
C PRO A 147 -11.06 -29.46 26.15
N ASP A 148 -10.96 -28.24 25.65
CA ASP A 148 -10.42 -27.91 24.34
C ASP A 148 -9.08 -27.17 24.41
N ASN A 149 -8.48 -26.94 23.24
CA ASN A 149 -7.26 -26.16 23.10
C ASN A 149 -7.50 -24.69 23.53
N LEU A 150 -6.63 -24.21 24.39
CA LEU A 150 -6.70 -22.86 24.94
C LEU A 150 -5.68 -21.95 24.24
N SER A 151 -6.16 -21.06 23.38
CA SER A 151 -5.29 -20.07 22.74
C SER A 151 -5.87 -18.67 22.90
N LEU A 152 -5.02 -17.77 23.37
CA LEU A 152 -5.37 -16.36 23.57
C LEU A 152 -4.21 -15.47 23.14
N GLN A 153 -4.52 -14.41 22.39
CA GLN A 153 -3.59 -13.33 22.08
C GLN A 153 -4.21 -12.00 22.49
N ILE A 154 -3.41 -11.14 23.11
CA ILE A 154 -3.80 -9.77 23.47
C ILE A 154 -2.83 -8.82 22.78
N ILE A 155 -3.36 -7.87 22.02
CA ILE A 155 -2.60 -6.91 21.23
C ILE A 155 -3.03 -5.52 21.66
N ARG A 156 -2.08 -4.67 22.11
CA ARG A 156 -2.31 -3.26 22.38
C ARG A 156 -1.68 -2.40 21.30
N ILE A 157 -2.41 -1.40 20.86
CA ILE A 157 -1.90 -0.37 19.96
C ILE A 157 -1.25 0.71 20.82
N GLU A 158 0.06 0.65 20.98
CA GLU A 158 0.83 1.58 21.79
C GLU A 158 0.80 3.00 21.21
N SER A 159 1.12 3.10 19.91
CA SER A 159 1.08 4.34 19.18
C SER A 159 0.67 4.06 17.75
N LEU A 160 -0.04 4.99 17.16
CA LEU A 160 -0.28 5.00 15.73
C LEU A 160 0.80 5.86 15.07
N PRO A 161 1.23 5.54 13.84
CA PRO A 161 1.98 6.50 13.08
C PRO A 161 1.14 7.79 13.12
N GLN A 162 1.78 8.91 13.52
CA GLN A 162 1.14 10.22 13.37
C GLN A 162 0.58 10.23 11.96
N GLN A 163 -0.68 10.65 11.82
CA GLN A 163 -1.30 10.72 10.49
C GLN A 163 -0.29 11.45 9.62
N GLU A 164 0.36 10.72 8.73
CA GLU A 164 1.40 11.30 7.86
C GLU A 164 0.76 12.38 6.99
N SER A 165 -0.55 12.32 6.76
CA SER A 165 -1.35 13.41 6.23
C SER A 165 -1.28 14.66 7.13
N SER A 166 -1.29 14.54 8.46
CA SER A 166 -1.17 15.71 9.35
C SER A 166 0.24 16.30 9.34
N ALA A 167 1.28 15.47 9.20
CA ALA A 167 2.65 15.94 9.06
C ALA A 167 2.87 16.63 7.69
N LEU A 168 2.28 16.08 6.62
CA LEU A 168 2.28 16.69 5.30
C LEU A 168 1.49 18.00 5.29
N GLN A 169 0.29 18.01 5.90
CA GLN A 169 -0.53 19.22 6.06
C GLN A 169 0.18 20.29 6.88
N GLN A 170 0.84 19.92 7.99
CA GLN A 170 1.65 20.87 8.77
C GLN A 170 2.81 21.45 7.96
N GLN A 171 3.45 20.68 7.09
CA GLN A 171 4.48 21.23 6.18
C GLN A 171 3.89 22.20 5.17
N ILE A 172 2.71 21.93 4.61
CA ILE A 172 2.01 22.84 3.71
C ILE A 172 1.68 24.17 4.42
N GLU A 173 1.20 24.09 5.67
CA GLU A 173 0.82 25.27 6.46
C GLU A 173 2.02 26.10 6.95
N GLN A 174 3.18 25.46 7.18
CA GLN A 174 4.34 26.09 7.80
C GLN A 174 5.38 26.59 6.82
N LEU A 175 5.48 26.00 5.61
CA LEU A 175 6.51 26.32 4.64
C LEU A 175 5.92 27.14 3.48
N PRO A 176 6.42 28.38 3.25
CA PRO A 176 6.01 29.16 2.09
C PRO A 176 6.48 28.51 0.78
N LEU A 177 5.78 28.77 -0.31
CA LEU A 177 6.25 28.38 -1.63
C LEU A 177 7.52 29.18 -1.99
N PRO A 178 8.49 28.53 -2.68
CA PRO A 178 9.70 29.20 -3.11
C PRO A 178 9.40 30.22 -4.23
N PRO A 179 10.19 31.30 -4.31
CA PRO A 179 10.14 32.16 -5.49
C PRO A 179 10.72 31.43 -6.71
N LEU A 180 10.54 31.99 -7.89
CA LEU A 180 11.26 31.56 -9.09
C LEU A 180 12.76 31.67 -8.85
N LEU A 181 13.51 30.64 -9.20
CA LEU A 181 14.94 30.53 -8.94
C LEU A 181 15.73 30.75 -10.23
N ASP A 182 16.62 31.73 -10.20
CA ASP A 182 17.53 32.00 -11.31
C ASP A 182 18.80 31.15 -11.25
N ALA A 183 19.41 30.93 -12.41
CA ALA A 183 20.71 30.24 -12.47
C ALA A 183 21.77 31.05 -11.71
N GLY A 184 22.54 30.37 -10.87
CA GLY A 184 23.55 30.95 -10.00
C GLY A 184 23.02 31.37 -8.63
N ALA A 185 21.71 31.36 -8.37
CA ALA A 185 21.14 31.66 -7.06
C ALA A 185 21.48 30.62 -6.01
N ASP A 186 21.70 31.06 -4.78
CA ASP A 186 21.83 30.20 -3.62
C ASP A 186 20.46 30.08 -2.93
N PHE A 187 19.96 28.85 -2.80
CA PHE A 187 18.65 28.55 -2.25
C PHE A 187 18.74 27.38 -1.25
N ASP A 188 18.46 27.65 0.01
CA ASP A 188 18.48 26.64 1.12
C ASP A 188 19.72 25.73 1.12
N GLY A 189 20.92 26.30 0.74
CA GLY A 189 22.17 25.57 0.67
C GLY A 189 22.34 24.75 -0.63
N TYR A 190 21.51 25.00 -1.62
CA TYR A 190 21.68 24.52 -2.99
C TYR A 190 22.03 25.68 -3.91
N ARG A 191 23.02 25.49 -4.77
CA ARG A 191 23.35 26.43 -5.83
C ARG A 191 22.65 26.01 -7.10
N ILE A 192 21.72 26.82 -7.59
CA ILE A 192 20.97 26.54 -8.82
C ILE A 192 21.91 26.63 -10.01
N LEU A 193 22.03 25.57 -10.79
CA LEU A 193 22.86 25.53 -11.99
C LEU A 193 22.06 25.98 -13.23
N ARG A 194 20.88 25.41 -13.40
CA ARG A 194 19.94 25.76 -14.48
C ARG A 194 18.58 25.19 -14.23
N GLU A 195 17.57 25.76 -14.86
CA GLU A 195 16.26 25.12 -14.98
C GLU A 195 16.31 23.97 -15.99
N ILE A 196 15.70 22.84 -15.65
CA ILE A 196 15.59 21.65 -16.52
C ILE A 196 14.23 21.66 -17.21
N HIS A 197 13.18 21.97 -16.45
CA HIS A 197 11.79 21.93 -16.92
C HIS A 197 10.94 22.95 -16.14
N ALA A 198 10.04 23.62 -16.86
CA ALA A 198 9.03 24.48 -16.29
C ALA A 198 7.65 24.10 -16.81
N SER A 199 6.67 24.09 -15.94
CA SER A 199 5.27 23.94 -16.24
C SER A 199 4.44 24.93 -15.41
N HIS A 200 3.16 25.05 -15.69
CA HIS A 200 2.26 25.86 -14.86
C HIS A 200 2.09 25.29 -13.42
N ARG A 201 2.50 24.03 -13.19
CA ARG A 201 2.37 23.35 -11.89
C ARG A 201 3.66 23.37 -11.08
N SER A 202 4.81 23.19 -11.72
CA SER A 202 6.09 23.04 -11.03
C SER A 202 7.27 23.46 -11.88
N HIS A 203 8.34 23.83 -11.20
CA HIS A 203 9.65 24.11 -11.80
C HIS A 203 10.65 23.05 -11.31
N VAL A 204 11.52 22.59 -12.21
CA VAL A 204 12.53 21.57 -11.94
C VAL A 204 13.89 22.16 -12.28
N TYR A 205 14.79 22.18 -11.30
CA TYR A 205 16.12 22.73 -11.43
C TYR A 205 17.20 21.67 -11.23
N LEU A 206 18.27 21.77 -12.00
CA LEU A 206 19.54 21.15 -11.65
C LEU A 206 20.24 22.05 -10.65
N ALA A 207 20.64 21.51 -9.52
CA ALA A 207 21.34 22.25 -8.47
C ALA A 207 22.54 21.46 -7.95
N LEU A 208 23.48 22.17 -7.33
CA LEU A 208 24.60 21.62 -6.62
C LEU A 208 24.33 21.75 -5.12
N ASP A 209 24.33 20.66 -4.40
CA ASP A 209 24.29 20.70 -2.94
C ASP A 209 25.62 21.22 -2.40
N SER A 210 25.58 22.36 -1.71
CA SER A 210 26.79 23.02 -1.22
C SER A 210 27.53 22.24 -0.14
N ALA A 211 26.85 21.34 0.59
CA ALA A 211 27.45 20.52 1.64
C ALA A 211 28.14 19.27 1.08
N THR A 212 27.50 18.57 0.16
CA THR A 212 27.99 17.31 -0.39
C THR A 212 28.73 17.45 -1.72
N GLN A 213 28.63 18.63 -2.36
CA GLN A 213 29.17 18.92 -3.70
C GLN A 213 28.64 17.94 -4.77
N THR A 214 27.43 17.40 -4.56
CA THR A 214 26.77 16.50 -5.51
C THR A 214 25.68 17.24 -6.27
N GLN A 215 25.49 16.87 -7.54
CA GLN A 215 24.37 17.36 -8.33
C GLN A 215 23.08 16.69 -7.87
N VAL A 216 22.04 17.49 -7.74
CA VAL A 216 20.69 17.07 -7.33
C VAL A 216 19.65 17.72 -8.23
N VAL A 217 18.46 17.13 -8.29
CA VAL A 217 17.27 17.72 -8.89
C VAL A 217 16.44 18.34 -7.77
N LEU A 218 16.17 19.64 -7.89
CA LEU A 218 15.29 20.38 -6.99
C LEU A 218 14.00 20.69 -7.73
N LYS A 219 12.86 20.21 -7.21
CA LYS A 219 11.54 20.47 -7.75
C LYS A 219 10.78 21.39 -6.81
N THR A 220 10.18 22.44 -7.34
CA THR A 220 9.39 23.42 -6.58
C THR A 220 7.99 23.47 -7.14
N PRO A 221 6.94 23.59 -6.32
CA PRO A 221 5.61 23.91 -6.81
C PRO A 221 5.58 25.32 -7.39
N SER A 222 4.75 25.53 -8.41
CA SER A 222 4.50 26.89 -8.92
C SER A 222 3.72 27.70 -7.90
N ILE A 223 3.98 29.00 -7.87
CA ILE A 223 3.23 29.97 -7.05
C ILE A 223 1.74 29.96 -7.41
N ASP A 224 1.40 29.67 -8.65
CA ASP A 224 0.01 29.54 -9.12
C ASP A 224 -0.77 28.44 -8.45
N GLN A 225 -0.08 27.50 -7.77
CA GLN A 225 -0.68 26.37 -7.05
C GLN A 225 -0.82 26.62 -5.54
N GLN A 226 -0.57 27.83 -5.06
CA GLN A 226 -0.61 28.17 -3.63
C GLN A 226 -1.97 27.86 -2.99
N ASP A 227 -3.06 28.06 -3.73
CA ASP A 227 -4.43 27.89 -3.27
C ASP A 227 -5.02 26.51 -3.57
N ASP A 228 -4.18 25.54 -4.03
CA ASP A 228 -4.58 24.14 -4.25
C ASP A 228 -3.92 23.19 -3.24
N PRO A 229 -4.53 22.98 -2.05
CA PRO A 229 -4.00 22.08 -1.04
C PRO A 229 -3.85 20.63 -1.53
N ALA A 230 -4.76 20.17 -2.39
CA ALA A 230 -4.72 18.80 -2.92
C ALA A 230 -3.52 18.59 -3.85
N TYR A 231 -3.15 19.61 -4.62
CA TYR A 231 -1.93 19.58 -5.41
C TYR A 231 -0.68 19.56 -4.52
N LEU A 232 -0.62 20.43 -3.51
CA LEU A 232 0.54 20.50 -2.59
C LEU A 232 0.71 19.19 -1.79
N GLU A 233 -0.40 18.55 -1.42
CA GLU A 233 -0.37 17.25 -0.77
C GLU A 233 0.21 16.16 -1.70
N ARG A 234 -0.21 16.11 -2.96
CA ARG A 234 0.36 15.20 -3.98
C ARG A 234 1.84 15.49 -4.23
N PHE A 235 2.22 16.75 -4.26
CA PHE A 235 3.62 17.18 -4.43
C PHE A 235 4.51 16.65 -3.31
N LEU A 236 4.08 16.76 -2.05
CA LEU A 236 4.80 16.20 -0.89
C LEU A 236 4.78 14.68 -0.86
N MET A 237 3.69 14.06 -1.32
CA MET A 237 3.58 12.60 -1.38
C MET A 237 4.62 11.99 -2.33
N GLU A 238 4.95 12.67 -3.43
CA GLU A 238 6.01 12.23 -4.35
C GLU A 238 7.35 12.05 -3.63
N GLU A 239 7.76 13.03 -2.82
CA GLU A 239 8.99 12.93 -2.03
C GLU A 239 8.87 11.87 -0.92
N TRP A 240 7.73 11.81 -0.26
CA TRP A 240 7.45 10.83 0.78
C TRP A 240 7.60 9.39 0.24
N VAL A 241 7.07 9.11 -0.94
CA VAL A 241 7.24 7.84 -1.65
C VAL A 241 8.73 7.60 -1.96
N ALA A 242 9.39 8.58 -2.59
CA ALA A 242 10.79 8.45 -3.00
C ALA A 242 11.74 8.15 -1.82
N ARG A 243 11.47 8.68 -0.63
CA ARG A 243 12.27 8.45 0.60
C ARG A 243 12.17 7.02 1.14
N ARG A 244 11.07 6.31 0.87
CA ARG A 244 10.81 4.95 1.37
C ARG A 244 11.24 3.85 0.42
N LEU A 245 11.54 4.22 -0.80
CA LEU A 245 11.91 3.27 -1.84
C LEU A 245 13.41 3.00 -1.83
N ASN A 246 13.78 1.73 -1.86
CA ASN A 246 15.15 1.29 -2.00
C ASN A 246 15.27 0.31 -3.16
N SER A 247 15.31 0.84 -4.38
CA SER A 247 15.51 0.06 -5.60
C SER A 247 16.42 0.84 -6.56
N VAL A 248 17.26 0.14 -7.31
CA VAL A 248 18.09 0.76 -8.35
C VAL A 248 17.26 1.26 -9.53
N HIS A 249 16.02 0.74 -9.68
CA HIS A 249 15.10 1.08 -10.77
C HIS A 249 14.03 2.11 -10.38
N LEU A 250 14.21 2.79 -9.25
CA LEU A 250 13.31 3.85 -8.78
C LEU A 250 14.13 5.08 -8.42
N LEU A 251 13.57 6.26 -8.67
CA LEU A 251 14.15 7.54 -8.26
C LEU A 251 14.28 7.58 -6.74
N LYS A 252 15.43 8.05 -6.25
CA LYS A 252 15.70 8.19 -4.82
C LYS A 252 15.60 9.65 -4.39
N ALA A 253 14.97 9.89 -3.26
CA ALA A 253 15.05 11.17 -2.59
C ALA A 253 16.49 11.42 -2.09
N ALA A 254 16.97 12.62 -2.23
CA ALA A 254 18.24 13.02 -1.63
C ALA A 254 18.11 13.13 -0.11
N ILE A 255 19.13 12.67 0.61
CA ILE A 255 19.16 12.78 2.07
C ILE A 255 19.37 14.24 2.44
N GLN A 256 18.39 14.84 3.12
CA GLN A 256 18.49 16.19 3.62
C GLN A 256 18.83 16.20 5.10
N SER A 257 19.94 16.84 5.44
CA SER A 257 20.42 16.97 6.82
C SER A 257 20.12 18.35 7.44
N ARG A 258 19.52 19.27 6.68
CA ARG A 258 19.25 20.64 7.08
C ARG A 258 17.75 20.97 7.10
N PRO A 259 17.28 21.88 7.96
CA PRO A 259 15.90 22.35 7.94
C PRO A 259 15.60 23.09 6.63
N ARG A 260 14.35 23.03 6.20
CA ARG A 260 13.84 23.74 5.01
C ARG A 260 13.19 25.05 5.43
N ASN A 261 13.38 26.08 4.61
CA ASN A 261 12.68 27.36 4.74
C ASN A 261 11.53 27.50 3.75
N TYR A 262 11.45 26.61 2.76
CA TYR A 262 10.45 26.62 1.69
C TYR A 262 9.95 25.22 1.37
N LEU A 263 8.81 25.12 0.68
CA LEU A 263 8.24 23.88 0.20
C LEU A 263 8.90 23.48 -1.14
N TYR A 264 9.74 22.45 -1.12
CA TYR A 264 10.39 21.88 -2.31
C TYR A 264 10.77 20.43 -2.06
N SER A 265 11.02 19.66 -3.10
CA SER A 265 11.57 18.30 -3.01
C SER A 265 12.95 18.21 -3.64
N VAL A 266 13.77 17.30 -3.15
CA VAL A 266 15.13 17.07 -3.68
C VAL A 266 15.34 15.59 -3.93
N THR A 267 15.77 15.28 -5.16
CA THR A 267 16.07 13.92 -5.59
C THR A 267 17.47 13.81 -6.20
N GLU A 268 17.92 12.58 -6.39
CA GLU A 268 19.16 12.34 -7.12
C GLU A 268 19.08 12.91 -8.54
N PHE A 269 20.20 13.39 -9.06
CA PHE A 269 20.31 13.72 -10.49
C PHE A 269 20.71 12.45 -11.25
N ILE A 270 19.93 12.11 -12.26
CA ILE A 270 20.19 11.00 -13.17
C ILE A 270 20.80 11.55 -14.44
N GLU A 271 22.09 11.29 -14.67
CA GLU A 271 22.76 11.63 -15.91
C GLU A 271 22.30 10.66 -17.02
N GLY A 272 21.39 11.12 -17.87
CA GLY A 272 20.78 10.28 -18.88
C GLY A 272 19.67 11.00 -19.65
N GLN A 273 18.81 10.23 -20.28
CA GLN A 273 17.68 10.74 -21.07
C GLN A 273 16.38 10.03 -20.68
N THR A 274 15.24 10.67 -20.96
CA THR A 274 13.95 10.00 -20.82
C THR A 274 13.78 8.90 -21.85
N LEU A 275 12.98 7.89 -21.51
CA LEU A 275 12.63 6.84 -22.48
C LEU A 275 11.91 7.42 -23.71
N LYS A 276 11.21 8.55 -23.54
CA LYS A 276 10.61 9.28 -24.66
C LYS A 276 11.67 9.75 -25.67
N GLN A 277 12.72 10.44 -25.19
CA GLN A 277 13.82 10.87 -26.03
C GLN A 277 14.53 9.67 -26.64
N TRP A 278 14.76 8.63 -25.83
CA TRP A 278 15.39 7.41 -26.32
C TRP A 278 14.61 6.74 -27.48
N LEU A 279 13.26 6.74 -27.43
CA LEU A 279 12.40 6.23 -28.49
C LEU A 279 12.50 7.08 -29.78
N ILE A 280 12.65 8.40 -29.64
CA ILE A 280 12.88 9.29 -30.80
C ILE A 280 14.21 8.96 -31.45
N ASP A 281 15.25 8.75 -30.65
CA ASP A 281 16.61 8.44 -31.15
C ASP A 281 16.70 7.00 -31.68
N ASN A 282 15.82 6.10 -31.22
CA ASN A 282 15.78 4.69 -31.60
C ASN A 282 14.37 4.30 -32.14
N PRO A 283 13.96 4.74 -33.34
CA PRO A 283 12.61 4.53 -33.85
C PRO A 283 12.28 3.07 -34.16
N ARG A 284 13.29 2.21 -34.26
CA ARG A 284 13.17 0.75 -34.43
C ARG A 284 14.19 0.05 -33.55
N PRO A 285 13.91 0.00 -32.24
CA PRO A 285 14.86 -0.58 -31.31
C PRO A 285 14.99 -2.10 -31.50
N ASP A 286 16.17 -2.61 -31.19
CA ASP A 286 16.41 -4.05 -31.13
C ASP A 286 15.60 -4.70 -30.02
N LEU A 287 15.10 -5.90 -30.27
CA LEU A 287 14.25 -6.67 -29.36
C LEU A 287 14.92 -6.91 -27.99
N GLU A 288 16.22 -7.18 -27.98
CA GLU A 288 16.96 -7.40 -26.73
C GLU A 288 17.02 -6.14 -25.90
N LYS A 289 17.19 -4.95 -26.52
CA LYS A 289 17.16 -3.67 -25.80
C LYS A 289 15.80 -3.39 -25.21
N VAL A 290 14.73 -3.62 -26.00
CA VAL A 290 13.35 -3.47 -25.50
C VAL A 290 13.12 -4.39 -24.31
N ARG A 291 13.48 -5.66 -24.44
CA ARG A 291 13.36 -6.64 -23.35
C ARG A 291 14.11 -6.20 -22.10
N SER A 292 15.35 -5.76 -22.21
CA SER A 292 16.15 -5.29 -21.07
C SER A 292 15.51 -4.09 -20.38
N ILE A 293 14.99 -3.11 -21.13
CA ILE A 293 14.31 -1.94 -20.58
C ILE A 293 13.04 -2.36 -19.83
N ILE A 294 12.20 -3.18 -20.44
CA ILE A 294 10.94 -3.64 -19.85
C ILE A 294 11.16 -4.49 -18.60
N GLU A 295 12.17 -5.36 -18.60
CA GLU A 295 12.54 -6.13 -17.39
C GLU A 295 12.96 -5.22 -16.24
N GLN A 296 13.67 -4.14 -16.49
CA GLN A 296 14.08 -3.18 -15.48
C GLN A 296 12.89 -2.37 -14.95
N ILE A 297 11.98 -1.91 -15.81
CA ILE A 297 10.73 -1.24 -15.40
C ILE A 297 9.89 -2.19 -14.53
N ALA A 298 9.73 -3.45 -14.95
CA ALA A 298 9.00 -4.45 -14.19
C ALA A 298 9.60 -4.70 -12.80
N LYS A 299 10.95 -4.66 -12.66
CA LYS A 299 11.62 -4.74 -11.35
C LYS A 299 11.31 -3.51 -10.49
N GLY A 300 11.27 -2.31 -11.08
CA GLY A 300 10.85 -1.08 -10.40
C GLY A 300 9.40 -1.17 -9.91
N LEU A 301 8.46 -1.52 -10.78
CA LEU A 301 7.04 -1.73 -10.42
C LEU A 301 6.86 -2.79 -9.33
N ARG A 302 7.59 -3.89 -9.42
CA ARG A 302 7.55 -4.93 -8.38
C ARG A 302 8.02 -4.41 -7.01
N ALA A 303 9.00 -3.49 -6.98
CA ALA A 303 9.44 -2.87 -5.73
C ALA A 303 8.36 -1.94 -5.14
N LEU A 304 7.66 -1.15 -5.98
CA LEU A 304 6.49 -0.34 -5.58
C LEU A 304 5.36 -1.22 -5.05
N HIS A 305 4.96 -2.23 -5.82
CA HIS A 305 3.84 -3.12 -5.47
C HIS A 305 4.07 -3.92 -4.17
N ARG A 306 5.32 -4.20 -3.79
CA ARG A 306 5.65 -4.81 -2.49
C ARG A 306 5.38 -3.88 -1.32
N MET A 307 5.51 -2.58 -1.54
CA MET A 307 5.18 -1.54 -0.57
C MET A 307 3.73 -1.08 -0.67
N GLU A 308 2.92 -1.78 -1.51
CA GLU A 308 1.52 -1.47 -1.80
C GLU A 308 1.31 -0.07 -2.36
N ILE A 309 2.26 0.37 -3.16
CA ILE A 309 2.21 1.61 -3.91
C ILE A 309 1.89 1.27 -5.36
N LEU A 310 0.89 1.92 -5.93
CA LEU A 310 0.57 1.89 -7.36
C LEU A 310 1.15 3.13 -8.00
N HIS A 311 1.78 2.99 -9.16
CA HIS A 311 2.38 4.13 -9.86
C HIS A 311 1.34 4.97 -10.60
N GLN A 312 0.41 4.35 -11.30
CA GLN A 312 -0.75 4.90 -12.02
C GLN A 312 -0.43 5.76 -13.25
N ASP A 313 0.83 6.10 -13.50
CA ASP A 313 1.25 6.91 -14.68
C ASP A 313 2.55 6.37 -15.32
N ILE A 314 2.57 5.09 -15.69
CA ILE A 314 3.69 4.48 -16.42
C ILE A 314 3.66 4.89 -17.88
N ARG A 315 4.60 5.76 -18.26
CA ARG A 315 4.75 6.32 -19.62
C ARG A 315 6.20 6.69 -19.90
N PRO A 316 6.60 6.86 -21.18
CA PRO A 316 7.99 7.15 -21.53
C PRO A 316 8.58 8.41 -20.92
N ASP A 317 7.75 9.43 -20.61
CA ASP A 317 8.18 10.67 -19.97
C ASP A 317 8.63 10.43 -18.51
N ASN A 318 8.03 9.44 -17.82
CA ASN A 318 8.27 9.13 -16.41
C ASN A 318 9.33 8.02 -16.20
N ILE A 319 10.10 7.73 -17.22
CA ILE A 319 11.15 6.72 -17.20
C ILE A 319 12.43 7.34 -17.74
N MET A 320 13.53 7.18 -17.03
CA MET A 320 14.87 7.59 -17.47
C MET A 320 15.78 6.39 -17.70
N ILE A 321 16.69 6.55 -18.65
CA ILE A 321 17.79 5.63 -18.92
C ILE A 321 19.08 6.41 -18.68
N ASP A 322 19.89 5.95 -17.72
CA ASP A 322 21.15 6.59 -17.42
C ASP A 322 22.28 6.22 -18.43
N ALA A 323 23.42 6.83 -18.29
CA ALA A 323 24.58 6.61 -19.14
C ALA A 323 25.09 5.15 -19.10
N THR A 324 24.75 4.38 -18.07
CA THR A 324 25.14 2.95 -17.93
C THR A 324 24.10 2.00 -18.50
N GLY A 325 22.94 2.50 -18.96
CA GLY A 325 21.81 1.70 -19.42
C GLY A 325 20.88 1.24 -18.27
N THR A 326 21.05 1.79 -17.06
CA THR A 326 20.13 1.53 -15.95
C THR A 326 18.85 2.33 -16.14
N VAL A 327 17.71 1.63 -16.08
CA VAL A 327 16.38 2.25 -16.19
C VAL A 327 15.83 2.56 -14.83
N LYS A 328 15.30 3.78 -14.66
CA LYS A 328 14.64 4.25 -13.43
C LYS A 328 13.28 4.88 -13.72
N ILE A 329 12.30 4.56 -12.91
CA ILE A 329 11.01 5.24 -12.86
C ILE A 329 11.19 6.48 -12.00
N ILE A 330 10.75 7.68 -12.47
CA ILE A 330 11.18 8.97 -11.92
C ILE A 330 10.07 9.88 -11.38
N ASP A 331 8.82 9.60 -11.63
CA ASP A 331 7.71 10.47 -11.19
C ASP A 331 6.69 9.66 -10.38
N PHE A 332 6.46 10.07 -9.15
CA PHE A 332 5.47 9.47 -8.23
C PHE A 332 4.30 10.41 -7.92
N GLY A 333 4.15 11.51 -8.69
CA GLY A 333 3.10 12.51 -8.46
C GLY A 333 1.68 11.98 -8.62
N SER A 334 1.51 10.87 -9.35
CA SER A 334 0.23 10.16 -9.49
C SER A 334 0.16 8.90 -8.63
N ALA A 335 1.19 8.60 -7.82
CA ALA A 335 1.24 7.36 -7.07
C ALA A 335 0.17 7.31 -5.98
N SER A 336 -0.50 6.16 -5.85
CA SER A 336 -1.45 5.88 -4.78
C SER A 336 -0.82 4.92 -3.78
N VAL A 337 -0.89 5.28 -2.50
CA VAL A 337 -0.40 4.49 -1.37
C VAL A 337 -1.61 3.95 -0.62
N ALA A 338 -1.74 2.63 -0.53
CA ALA A 338 -2.85 2.03 0.17
C ALA A 338 -2.89 2.48 1.65
N GLY A 339 -4.03 3.01 2.07
CA GLY A 339 -4.27 3.48 3.45
C GLY A 339 -3.86 4.93 3.74
N ILE A 340 -3.30 5.70 2.78
CA ILE A 340 -2.94 7.10 3.01
C ILE A 340 -3.83 8.06 2.22
N LEU A 341 -4.28 7.70 1.03
CA LEU A 341 -5.13 8.53 0.19
C LEU A 341 -6.32 7.72 -0.34
N GLU A 342 -7.48 7.91 0.27
CA GLU A 342 -8.78 7.69 -0.36
C GLU A 342 -9.25 8.93 -1.15
N ALA A 343 -8.35 9.88 -1.43
CA ALA A 343 -8.69 11.09 -2.16
C ALA A 343 -8.99 10.74 -3.63
N ALA A 344 -10.19 11.09 -4.03
CA ALA A 344 -10.73 10.92 -5.35
C ALA A 344 -9.72 11.21 -6.45
N ILE A 345 -9.55 10.25 -7.33
CA ILE A 345 -8.86 10.42 -8.61
C ILE A 345 -9.70 11.38 -9.44
N SER A 346 -9.53 12.67 -9.24
CA SER A 346 -9.97 13.66 -10.22
C SER A 346 -8.95 13.64 -11.35
N LEU A 347 -9.22 12.83 -12.35
CA LEU A 347 -8.57 12.94 -13.65
C LEU A 347 -8.98 14.30 -14.23
N GLU A 348 -8.16 15.32 -13.98
CA GLU A 348 -8.32 16.62 -14.64
C GLU A 348 -8.18 16.42 -16.15
N GLN A 349 -9.23 16.76 -16.86
CA GLN A 349 -9.44 16.49 -18.30
C GLN A 349 -8.37 17.04 -19.25
N GLU A 350 -7.49 17.95 -18.84
CA GLU A 350 -6.53 18.61 -19.74
C GLU A 350 -5.17 17.90 -19.87
N ALA A 351 -4.77 17.07 -18.91
CA ALA A 351 -3.55 16.24 -19.03
C ALA A 351 -3.79 14.96 -19.87
N LEU A 352 -5.03 14.72 -20.27
CA LEU A 352 -5.57 13.42 -20.72
C LEU A 352 -5.06 12.91 -22.08
N LEU A 353 -4.69 13.78 -23.03
CA LEU A 353 -4.43 13.29 -24.40
C LEU A 353 -3.13 12.49 -24.57
N GLY A 354 -2.07 12.81 -23.80
CA GLY A 354 -0.82 12.05 -23.84
C GLY A 354 -0.78 10.87 -22.85
N THR A 355 -1.39 11.03 -21.69
CA THR A 355 -1.46 10.04 -20.62
C THR A 355 -2.50 8.96 -20.92
N ALA A 356 -3.64 9.34 -21.51
CA ALA A 356 -4.76 8.45 -21.84
C ALA A 356 -4.39 7.22 -22.67
N MET A 357 -3.34 7.34 -23.52
CA MET A 357 -2.91 6.23 -24.38
C MET A 357 -2.26 5.07 -23.62
N TYR A 358 -1.74 5.33 -22.41
CA TYR A 358 -1.12 4.32 -21.54
C TYR A 358 -2.02 3.93 -20.36
N SER A 359 -3.06 4.72 -20.08
CA SER A 359 -3.93 4.52 -18.93
C SER A 359 -4.80 3.27 -19.09
N ALA A 360 -4.95 2.53 -17.99
CA ALA A 360 -5.80 1.35 -17.95
C ALA A 360 -7.29 1.74 -18.02
N PRO A 361 -8.15 0.89 -18.62
CA PRO A 361 -9.55 1.20 -18.88
C PRO A 361 -10.36 1.49 -17.62
N GLU A 362 -10.05 0.86 -16.49
CA GLU A 362 -10.71 1.07 -15.21
C GLU A 362 -10.69 2.52 -14.74
N TYR A 363 -9.62 3.28 -15.06
CA TYR A 363 -9.55 4.69 -14.70
C TYR A 363 -10.59 5.55 -15.43
N PHE A 364 -10.94 5.21 -16.67
CA PHE A 364 -11.99 5.91 -17.44
C PHE A 364 -13.39 5.56 -16.95
N LEU A 365 -13.53 4.45 -16.22
CA LEU A 365 -14.77 4.04 -15.57
C LEU A 365 -14.92 4.63 -14.15
N GLY A 366 -13.93 5.38 -13.67
CA GLY A 366 -13.89 5.91 -12.32
C GLY A 366 -13.60 4.87 -11.24
N GLU A 367 -13.05 3.72 -11.65
CA GLU A 367 -12.68 2.64 -10.72
C GLU A 367 -11.29 2.87 -10.14
N VAL A 368 -11.07 2.35 -8.94
CA VAL A 368 -9.77 2.39 -8.28
C VAL A 368 -8.80 1.48 -9.01
N GLY A 369 -7.62 2.00 -9.38
CA GLY A 369 -6.57 1.23 -10.01
C GLY A 369 -6.05 0.09 -9.14
N SER A 370 -5.37 -0.84 -9.78
CA SER A 370 -4.77 -2.00 -9.15
C SER A 370 -3.36 -2.25 -9.70
N ARG A 371 -2.67 -3.26 -9.17
CA ARG A 371 -1.39 -3.70 -9.76
C ARG A 371 -1.54 -4.08 -11.24
N CYS A 372 -2.73 -4.52 -11.66
CA CYS A 372 -3.03 -4.83 -13.05
C CYS A 372 -3.05 -3.58 -13.92
N SER A 373 -3.45 -2.42 -13.38
CA SER A 373 -3.43 -1.14 -14.09
C SER A 373 -2.01 -0.73 -14.49
N ASP A 374 -1.05 -0.86 -13.57
CA ASP A 374 0.37 -0.59 -13.87
C ASP A 374 0.94 -1.59 -14.89
N LEU A 375 0.54 -2.88 -14.80
CA LEU A 375 0.95 -3.91 -15.76
C LEU A 375 0.31 -3.69 -17.15
N TYR A 376 -0.91 -3.19 -17.20
CA TYR A 376 -1.54 -2.79 -18.46
C TYR A 376 -0.74 -1.67 -19.14
N ALA A 377 -0.39 -0.62 -18.39
CA ALA A 377 0.42 0.49 -18.89
C ALA A 377 1.80 0.01 -19.39
N LEU A 378 2.44 -0.91 -18.66
CA LEU A 378 3.68 -1.56 -19.08
C LEU A 378 3.50 -2.37 -20.38
N GLY A 379 2.37 -3.08 -20.53
CA GLY A 379 2.03 -3.80 -21.75
C GLY A 379 1.86 -2.87 -22.96
N VAL A 380 1.13 -1.78 -22.77
CA VAL A 380 0.96 -0.73 -23.81
C VAL A 380 2.31 -0.12 -24.19
N LEU A 381 3.14 0.20 -23.20
CA LEU A 381 4.49 0.72 -23.42
C LEU A 381 5.33 -0.27 -24.24
N THR A 382 5.31 -1.54 -23.88
CA THR A 382 6.03 -2.60 -24.62
C THR A 382 5.58 -2.68 -26.07
N TYR A 383 4.27 -2.67 -26.29
CA TYR A 383 3.70 -2.70 -27.65
C TYR A 383 4.13 -1.46 -28.44
N HIS A 384 4.08 -0.27 -27.81
CA HIS A 384 4.51 0.98 -28.45
C HIS A 384 6.00 0.94 -28.82
N MET A 385 6.87 0.47 -27.95
CA MET A 385 8.30 0.31 -28.20
C MET A 385 8.60 -0.61 -29.38
N LEU A 386 7.84 -1.69 -29.51
CA LEU A 386 8.06 -2.70 -30.57
C LEU A 386 7.46 -2.30 -31.91
N SER A 387 6.31 -1.64 -31.91
CA SER A 387 5.52 -1.39 -33.13
C SER A 387 5.55 0.08 -33.60
N GLY A 388 5.96 1.02 -32.73
CA GLY A 388 5.82 2.46 -32.95
C GLY A 388 4.36 2.92 -32.96
N ARG A 389 3.41 2.12 -32.49
CA ARG A 389 1.97 2.38 -32.50
C ARG A 389 1.35 2.05 -31.14
N PHE A 390 0.18 2.63 -30.86
CA PHE A 390 -0.62 2.25 -29.70
C PHE A 390 -1.58 1.11 -30.03
N PRO A 391 -1.77 0.12 -29.11
CA PRO A 391 -2.60 -1.05 -29.38
C PRO A 391 -4.07 -0.70 -29.59
N TYR A 392 -4.59 0.28 -28.85
CA TYR A 392 -6.01 0.65 -28.84
C TYR A 392 -6.25 2.11 -29.26
N GLY A 393 -5.21 2.94 -29.37
CA GLY A 393 -5.33 4.38 -29.62
C GLY A 393 -6.25 5.06 -28.61
N THR A 394 -7.13 5.95 -29.08
CA THR A 394 -8.09 6.68 -28.22
C THR A 394 -9.33 5.84 -27.84
N GLN A 395 -9.48 4.63 -28.33
CA GLN A 395 -10.66 3.80 -28.07
C GLN A 395 -10.77 3.39 -26.61
N VAL A 396 -9.65 3.28 -25.88
CA VAL A 396 -9.64 2.95 -24.45
C VAL A 396 -10.43 3.98 -23.62
N ALA A 397 -10.29 5.26 -23.96
CA ALA A 397 -11.04 6.34 -23.29
C ALA A 397 -12.56 6.32 -23.55
N GLN A 398 -13.01 5.51 -24.50
CA GLN A 398 -14.42 5.33 -24.85
C GLN A 398 -15.01 4.03 -24.29
N ALA A 399 -14.21 3.24 -23.57
CA ALA A 399 -14.67 2.00 -22.94
C ALA A 399 -15.81 2.31 -21.95
N LYS A 400 -16.88 1.53 -22.03
CA LYS A 400 -18.05 1.62 -21.13
C LYS A 400 -18.14 0.42 -20.18
N THR A 401 -17.34 -0.58 -20.41
CA THR A 401 -17.20 -1.81 -19.60
C THR A 401 -15.77 -2.31 -19.68
N LEU A 402 -15.32 -3.01 -18.66
CA LEU A 402 -14.04 -3.73 -18.65
C LEU A 402 -14.03 -4.88 -19.65
#